data_67d34e703867974ba48267d110827034
#
_entry.id   67d34e703867974ba48267d110827034
#
_cell.length_a   1.000
_cell.length_b   1.000
_cell.length_c   1.000
_cell.angle_alpha   90.00
_cell.angle_beta   90.00
_cell.angle_gamma   90.00
#
_symmetry.space_group_name_H-M   'P 1'
#
loop_
_entity.id
_entity.type
_entity.pdbx_description
1 polymer ?
#
loop_
_entity_poly.entity_id
_entity_poly.type
_entity_poly.pdbx_seq_one_letter_code
_entity_poly.pdbx_strand_id
1 'polypeptide(L)'
;MKQYTIREYMGFTRNGPPRAGMISLPEHAFDQLEQFILSNREESSGTQPLELMSLSARPGVGKVITAKNYVGVITTKDGTEIEILPKLTLARDNSDQAVRKVFLSMLRTVQEAPFKTFRTAHLNTSRMRLLDLFVRMFLDETHRLIQRGLKSDYTTKQDNETCVRGKIVFSEHIRKNLLHRERVFVEYDVFSVDCPENRLVKSTALYLQRHTTDLQNRRDLRIVLSVMEQVPISKHVEQDFLRCGQSRSMADYQRLLELCRVFLQGKSFTAFSGGQAALALLFPMERVF
;
A
#
# COMPACT_ATOMS: atom_id res chain seq x y z
N MET A 1 15.57 13.16 0.28
CA MET A 1 15.20 11.95 -0.48
C MET A 1 15.63 12.17 -1.93
N LYS A 2 16.31 11.18 -2.52
CA LYS A 2 16.72 11.24 -3.92
C LYS A 2 15.67 10.51 -4.77
N GLN A 3 15.27 11.12 -5.88
CA GLN A 3 14.31 10.55 -6.82
C GLN A 3 15.02 10.26 -8.15
N TYR A 4 14.77 9.07 -8.69
CA TYR A 4 15.30 8.64 -9.98
C TYR A 4 14.13 8.19 -10.84
N THR A 5 14.08 8.70 -12.08
CA THR A 5 13.05 8.34 -13.06
C THR A 5 13.71 7.61 -14.21
N ILE A 6 13.22 6.42 -14.53
CA ILE A 6 13.65 5.66 -15.71
C ILE A 6 12.43 5.20 -16.51
N ARG A 7 12.69 4.67 -17.68
CA ARG A 7 11.67 3.99 -18.50
C ARG A 7 11.90 2.49 -18.52
N GLU A 8 10.87 1.75 -18.88
CA GLU A 8 10.96 0.31 -19.12
C GLU A 8 12.16 -0.03 -19.98
N TYR A 9 12.77 -1.17 -19.70
CA TYR A 9 13.96 -1.70 -20.37
C TYR A 9 15.25 -0.86 -20.20
N MET A 10 15.21 0.21 -19.39
CA MET A 10 16.42 0.90 -18.97
C MET A 10 17.09 0.21 -17.79
N GLY A 11 18.41 0.42 -17.66
CA GLY A 11 19.23 -0.22 -16.63
C GLY A 11 19.60 0.71 -15.48
N PHE A 12 19.85 0.09 -14.33
CA PHE A 12 20.50 0.72 -13.18
C PHE A 12 21.90 0.21 -13.02
N THR A 13 22.84 1.10 -12.72
CA THR A 13 24.23 0.77 -12.41
C THR A 13 24.57 1.22 -11.00
N ARG A 14 25.54 0.56 -10.38
CA ARG A 14 26.05 0.89 -9.06
C ARG A 14 27.11 1.99 -9.20
N ASN A 15 26.84 3.17 -8.66
CA ASN A 15 27.85 4.25 -8.51
C ASN A 15 28.77 4.49 -9.73
N GLY A 16 28.25 4.49 -10.95
CA GLY A 16 29.02 4.64 -12.16
C GLY A 16 28.77 5.96 -12.89
N PRO A 17 29.59 6.33 -13.90
CA PRO A 17 29.30 7.45 -14.75
C PRO A 17 28.00 7.21 -15.54
N PRO A 18 27.21 8.27 -15.82
CA PRO A 18 25.99 8.14 -16.60
C PRO A 18 26.30 7.58 -18.00
N ARG A 19 25.54 6.59 -18.42
CA ARG A 19 25.65 5.93 -19.73
C ARG A 19 24.31 5.93 -20.43
N ALA A 20 24.30 5.90 -21.75
CA ALA A 20 23.07 5.87 -22.53
C ALA A 20 22.19 4.66 -22.14
N GLY A 21 20.92 4.94 -21.78
CA GLY A 21 19.97 3.92 -21.36
C GLY A 21 20.20 3.33 -19.95
N MET A 22 21.07 3.97 -19.14
CA MET A 22 21.37 3.54 -17.77
C MET A 22 21.41 4.73 -16.82
N ILE A 23 20.89 4.52 -15.60
CA ILE A 23 20.97 5.50 -14.50
C ILE A 23 21.84 4.94 -13.39
N SER A 24 22.71 5.78 -12.84
CA SER A 24 23.53 5.43 -11.68
C SER A 24 22.72 5.61 -10.40
N LEU A 25 22.59 4.56 -9.62
CA LEU A 25 21.99 4.62 -8.28
C LEU A 25 23.09 4.69 -7.22
N PRO A 26 22.78 5.28 -6.04
CA PRO A 26 23.62 5.14 -4.87
C PRO A 26 23.84 3.65 -4.54
N GLU A 27 25.02 3.34 -4.01
CA GLU A 27 25.42 1.97 -3.68
C GLU A 27 24.38 1.25 -2.81
N HIS A 28 23.93 1.87 -1.73
CA HIS A 28 22.92 1.29 -0.85
C HIS A 28 21.58 1.01 -1.55
N ALA A 29 21.11 1.91 -2.41
CA ALA A 29 19.87 1.70 -3.15
C ALA A 29 19.99 0.56 -4.16
N PHE A 30 21.12 0.49 -4.85
CA PHE A 30 21.41 -0.60 -5.79
C PHE A 30 21.49 -1.96 -5.07
N ASP A 31 22.20 -2.03 -3.93
CA ASP A 31 22.36 -3.25 -3.14
C ASP A 31 21.01 -3.75 -2.58
N GLN A 32 20.15 -2.83 -2.14
CA GLN A 32 18.80 -3.20 -1.70
C GLN A 32 17.95 -3.75 -2.85
N LEU A 33 18.03 -3.18 -4.05
CA LEU A 33 17.36 -3.72 -5.23
C LEU A 33 17.94 -5.09 -5.62
N GLU A 34 19.27 -5.25 -5.58
CA GLU A 34 19.92 -6.53 -5.87
C GLU A 34 19.46 -7.61 -4.88
N GLN A 35 19.50 -7.32 -3.59
CA GLN A 35 19.03 -8.23 -2.56
C GLN A 35 17.54 -8.58 -2.75
N PHE A 36 16.73 -7.59 -3.08
CA PHE A 36 15.32 -7.79 -3.37
C PHE A 36 15.09 -8.76 -4.53
N ILE A 37 15.85 -8.65 -5.63
CA ILE A 37 15.75 -9.55 -6.77
C ILE A 37 16.24 -10.97 -6.40
N LEU A 38 17.24 -11.08 -5.55
CA LEU A 38 17.85 -12.36 -5.17
C LEU A 38 17.07 -13.10 -4.07
N SER A 39 16.52 -12.39 -3.08
CA SER A 39 15.85 -12.99 -1.92
C SER A 39 14.56 -13.73 -2.27
N ASN A 40 13.89 -13.36 -3.34
CA ASN A 40 12.63 -13.96 -3.76
C ASN A 40 12.80 -15.16 -4.73
N ARG A 41 13.98 -15.73 -4.81
CA ARG A 41 14.21 -16.97 -5.59
C ARG A 41 13.59 -18.23 -4.94
N GLU A 42 13.27 -18.17 -3.64
CA GLU A 42 12.92 -19.35 -2.85
C GLU A 42 11.41 -19.47 -2.50
N GLU A 43 10.60 -18.45 -2.70
CA GLU A 43 9.17 -18.52 -2.38
C GLU A 43 8.28 -18.66 -3.63
N SER A 44 7.88 -19.88 -3.89
CA SER A 44 7.03 -20.34 -5.00
C SER A 44 5.54 -20.02 -4.76
N SER A 45 5.14 -18.74 -4.75
CA SER A 45 3.73 -18.39 -4.94
C SER A 45 3.56 -16.94 -5.41
N GLY A 46 3.46 -16.76 -6.69
CA GLY A 46 3.25 -15.46 -7.33
C GLY A 46 4.33 -15.15 -8.36
N THR A 47 4.17 -14.07 -9.09
CA THR A 47 5.10 -13.61 -10.12
C THR A 47 6.52 -13.48 -9.57
N GLN A 48 7.48 -14.12 -10.20
CA GLN A 48 8.87 -14.11 -9.74
C GLN A 48 9.47 -12.70 -9.88
N PRO A 49 10.25 -12.19 -8.92
CA PRO A 49 10.91 -10.88 -9.03
C PRO A 49 11.84 -10.75 -10.23
N LEU A 50 12.36 -11.86 -10.73
CA LEU A 50 13.09 -11.93 -12.00
C LEU A 50 12.21 -11.59 -13.22
N GLU A 51 10.90 -11.65 -13.11
CA GLU A 51 9.99 -11.18 -14.15
C GLU A 51 9.89 -9.66 -14.16
N LEU A 52 10.11 -9.01 -13.02
CA LEU A 52 10.03 -7.55 -12.87
C LEU A 52 11.30 -6.87 -13.30
N MET A 53 12.44 -7.43 -12.91
CA MET A 53 13.76 -6.90 -13.20
C MET A 53 14.72 -8.03 -13.48
N SER A 54 15.66 -7.81 -14.39
CA SER A 54 16.74 -8.76 -14.66
C SER A 54 18.05 -8.23 -14.07
N LEU A 55 18.82 -9.13 -13.46
CA LEU A 55 20.19 -8.87 -13.04
C LEU A 55 21.16 -9.48 -14.05
N SER A 56 22.04 -8.66 -14.61
CA SER A 56 23.07 -9.08 -15.57
C SER A 56 24.42 -8.45 -15.24
N ALA A 57 25.50 -9.05 -15.70
CA ALA A 57 26.84 -8.45 -15.64
C ALA A 57 27.25 -8.02 -17.03
N ARG A 58 27.72 -6.78 -17.19
CA ARG A 58 28.20 -6.25 -18.46
C ARG A 58 29.69 -5.90 -18.36
N PRO A 59 30.51 -6.28 -19.35
CA PRO A 59 31.95 -5.93 -19.37
C PRO A 59 32.13 -4.41 -19.26
N GLY A 60 33.03 -3.96 -18.38
CA GLY A 60 33.33 -2.54 -18.17
C GLY A 60 32.24 -1.72 -17.47
N VAL A 61 31.14 -2.34 -17.02
CA VAL A 61 30.05 -1.71 -16.28
C VAL A 61 29.86 -2.36 -14.91
N GLY A 62 30.07 -3.68 -14.83
CA GLY A 62 29.75 -4.48 -13.67
C GLY A 62 28.30 -5.00 -13.68
N LYS A 63 27.71 -5.12 -12.51
CA LYS A 63 26.31 -5.56 -12.35
C LYS A 63 25.34 -4.48 -12.83
N VAL A 64 24.34 -4.89 -13.60
CA VAL A 64 23.27 -4.04 -14.13
C VAL A 64 21.94 -4.66 -13.80
N ILE A 65 21.07 -3.89 -13.17
CA ILE A 65 19.66 -4.24 -12.95
C ILE A 65 18.85 -3.58 -14.07
N THR A 66 18.11 -4.33 -14.85
CA THR A 66 17.28 -3.80 -15.95
C THR A 66 15.81 -3.95 -15.62
N ALA A 67 15.05 -2.84 -15.65
CA ALA A 67 13.61 -2.88 -15.54
C ALA A 67 13.01 -3.61 -16.74
N LYS A 68 12.05 -4.50 -16.50
CA LYS A 68 11.33 -5.22 -17.54
C LYS A 68 9.98 -4.54 -17.84
N ASN A 69 8.98 -5.30 -18.22
CA ASN A 69 7.64 -4.87 -18.60
C ASN A 69 6.76 -4.45 -17.39
N TYR A 70 7.35 -3.68 -16.45
CA TYR A 70 6.65 -3.21 -15.25
C TYR A 70 6.90 -1.72 -15.04
N VAL A 71 5.84 -1.01 -14.68
CA VAL A 71 5.83 0.43 -14.44
C VAL A 71 5.31 0.73 -13.05
N GLY A 72 5.75 1.82 -12.45
CA GLY A 72 5.31 2.19 -11.12
C GLY A 72 6.40 2.87 -10.29
N VAL A 73 6.39 2.61 -8.98
CA VAL A 73 7.34 3.22 -8.05
C VAL A 73 7.88 2.20 -7.06
N ILE A 74 9.17 2.29 -6.79
CA ILE A 74 9.86 1.53 -5.74
C ILE A 74 10.49 2.53 -4.78
N THR A 75 10.26 2.36 -3.49
CA THR A 75 10.92 3.13 -2.45
C THR A 75 11.80 2.19 -1.63
N THR A 76 13.08 2.48 -1.55
CA THR A 76 14.04 1.72 -0.75
C THR A 76 14.01 2.15 0.72
N LYS A 77 14.61 1.36 1.63
CA LYS A 77 14.61 1.66 3.07
C LYS A 77 15.33 2.96 3.44
N ASP A 78 16.32 3.38 2.65
CA ASP A 78 17.03 4.65 2.79
C ASP A 78 16.21 5.85 2.30
N GLY A 79 14.99 5.62 1.79
CA GLY A 79 14.10 6.63 1.27
C GLY A 79 14.41 7.07 -0.18
N THR A 80 15.27 6.35 -0.91
CA THR A 80 15.47 6.57 -2.33
C THR A 80 14.24 6.07 -3.09
N GLU A 81 13.68 6.93 -3.93
CA GLU A 81 12.51 6.63 -4.77
C GLU A 81 12.92 6.42 -6.22
N ILE A 82 12.45 5.33 -6.80
CA ILE A 82 12.72 4.94 -8.17
C ILE A 82 11.38 4.83 -8.89
N GLU A 83 11.15 5.72 -9.83
CA GLU A 83 9.96 5.76 -10.66
C GLU A 83 10.28 5.11 -12.01
N ILE A 84 9.50 4.10 -12.39
CA ILE A 84 9.62 3.40 -13.67
C ILE A 84 8.42 3.78 -14.51
N LEU A 85 8.65 4.53 -15.58
CA LEU A 85 7.63 4.99 -16.53
C LEU A 85 7.54 4.06 -17.74
N PRO A 86 6.37 3.98 -18.40
CA PRO A 86 6.23 3.20 -19.63
C PRO A 86 7.10 3.77 -20.77
N LYS A 87 7.56 2.88 -21.62
CA LYS A 87 8.29 3.26 -22.85
C LYS A 87 7.30 3.61 -23.96
N LEU A 88 6.67 4.77 -23.83
CA LEU A 88 5.75 5.29 -24.84
C LEU A 88 6.46 6.25 -25.77
N THR A 89 6.17 6.14 -27.08
CA THR A 89 6.57 7.13 -28.07
C THR A 89 5.36 8.01 -28.38
N LEU A 90 5.34 9.20 -27.79
CA LEU A 90 4.26 10.15 -28.01
C LEU A 90 4.62 11.04 -29.21
N ALA A 91 3.63 11.29 -30.10
CA ALA A 91 3.86 12.01 -31.36
C ALA A 91 4.28 13.48 -31.17
N ARG A 92 3.96 14.11 -30.02
CA ARG A 92 4.18 15.54 -29.79
C ARG A 92 5.13 15.86 -28.65
N ASP A 93 5.16 15.07 -27.60
CA ASP A 93 5.95 15.35 -26.41
C ASP A 93 6.33 14.05 -25.70
N ASN A 94 7.61 13.74 -25.67
CA ASN A 94 8.19 12.56 -25.02
C ASN A 94 8.77 12.87 -23.63
N SER A 95 8.40 14.00 -23.03
CA SER A 95 8.82 14.34 -21.68
C SER A 95 8.29 13.33 -20.66
N ASP A 96 9.01 13.12 -19.57
CA ASP A 96 8.57 12.23 -18.49
C ASP A 96 7.23 12.67 -17.88
N GLN A 97 6.93 13.97 -17.92
CA GLN A 97 5.65 14.51 -17.48
C GLN A 97 4.48 14.10 -18.39
N ALA A 98 4.68 14.14 -19.71
CA ALA A 98 3.68 13.71 -20.68
C ALA A 98 3.44 12.19 -20.56
N VAL A 99 4.50 11.41 -20.48
CA VAL A 99 4.43 9.94 -20.29
C VAL A 99 3.72 9.61 -18.99
N ARG A 100 4.01 10.31 -17.89
CA ARG A 100 3.33 10.12 -16.59
C ARG A 100 1.83 10.40 -16.67
N LYS A 101 1.40 11.47 -17.38
CA LYS A 101 -0.02 11.75 -17.59
C LYS A 101 -0.73 10.62 -18.33
N VAL A 102 -0.11 10.11 -19.38
CA VAL A 102 -0.65 8.98 -20.16
C VAL A 102 -0.71 7.73 -19.30
N PHE A 103 0.33 7.42 -18.54
CA PHE A 103 0.34 6.28 -17.61
C PHE A 103 -0.78 6.37 -16.57
N LEU A 104 -0.99 7.52 -15.95
CA LEU A 104 -2.11 7.72 -15.01
C LEU A 104 -3.47 7.58 -15.70
N SER A 105 -3.59 7.99 -16.95
CA SER A 105 -4.81 7.76 -17.74
C SER A 105 -5.04 6.28 -18.02
N MET A 106 -4.00 5.54 -18.36
CA MET A 106 -4.05 4.09 -18.58
C MET A 106 -4.46 3.33 -17.30
N LEU A 107 -3.89 3.68 -16.14
CA LEU A 107 -4.27 3.06 -14.86
C LEU A 107 -5.78 3.21 -14.54
N ARG A 108 -6.44 4.23 -15.09
CA ARG A 108 -7.90 4.42 -14.92
C ARG A 108 -8.74 3.47 -15.78
N THR A 109 -8.20 2.98 -16.89
CA THR A 109 -8.89 2.07 -17.81
C THR A 109 -8.74 0.61 -17.40
N VAL A 110 -7.76 0.27 -16.56
CA VAL A 110 -7.56 -1.10 -16.07
C VAL A 110 -8.79 -1.56 -15.29
N GLN A 111 -9.42 -2.64 -15.72
CA GLN A 111 -10.71 -3.10 -15.18
C GLN A 111 -10.63 -3.53 -13.70
N GLU A 112 -9.51 -4.08 -13.28
CA GLU A 112 -9.25 -4.58 -11.92
C GLU A 112 -8.51 -3.59 -11.03
N ALA A 113 -8.17 -2.39 -11.53
CA ALA A 113 -7.43 -1.42 -10.74
C ALA A 113 -8.35 -0.53 -9.90
N PRO A 114 -8.02 -0.28 -8.63
CA PRO A 114 -8.81 0.55 -7.72
C PRO A 114 -8.80 2.06 -8.09
N PHE A 115 -8.25 2.42 -9.26
CA PHE A 115 -7.94 3.79 -9.66
C PHE A 115 -9.00 4.46 -10.59
N LYS A 116 -10.12 3.79 -10.88
CA LYS A 116 -11.12 4.24 -11.88
C LYS A 116 -11.75 5.61 -11.61
N THR A 117 -11.90 6.00 -10.34
CA THR A 117 -12.62 7.22 -9.94
C THR A 117 -11.73 8.44 -9.72
N PHE A 118 -10.45 8.30 -9.98
CA PHE A 118 -9.50 9.37 -9.74
C PHE A 118 -9.71 10.57 -10.69
N ARG A 119 -10.04 11.74 -10.12
CA ARG A 119 -10.21 12.98 -10.86
C ARG A 119 -8.88 13.74 -10.90
N THR A 120 -8.20 13.73 -12.03
CA THR A 120 -6.95 14.49 -12.24
C THR A 120 -7.15 15.99 -12.34
N ALA A 121 -8.40 16.47 -12.47
CA ALA A 121 -8.72 17.86 -12.76
C ALA A 121 -8.20 18.88 -11.72
N HIS A 122 -7.97 18.45 -10.48
CA HIS A 122 -7.52 19.32 -9.39
C HIS A 122 -6.08 19.07 -8.93
N LEU A 123 -5.35 18.19 -9.60
CA LEU A 123 -4.01 17.81 -9.18
C LEU A 123 -2.96 18.42 -10.11
N ASN A 124 -1.98 19.06 -9.51
CA ASN A 124 -0.76 19.50 -10.20
C ASN A 124 0.12 18.25 -10.46
N THR A 125 -0.44 17.29 -11.23
CA THR A 125 0.13 15.95 -11.49
C THR A 125 1.53 15.99 -12.07
N SER A 126 1.90 17.13 -12.66
CA SER A 126 3.20 17.32 -13.29
C SER A 126 4.36 17.46 -12.29
N ARG A 127 4.09 17.84 -11.04
CA ARG A 127 5.11 18.09 -10.01
C ARG A 127 5.06 17.13 -8.82
N MET A 128 3.94 16.41 -8.62
CA MET A 128 3.82 15.44 -7.52
C MET A 128 4.56 14.15 -7.88
N ARG A 129 5.16 13.50 -6.88
CA ARG A 129 5.72 12.17 -7.03
C ARG A 129 4.60 11.16 -7.27
N LEU A 130 4.90 10.08 -7.99
CA LEU A 130 3.92 9.04 -8.29
C LEU A 130 3.34 8.41 -7.01
N LEU A 131 4.17 8.18 -6.00
CA LEU A 131 3.71 7.69 -4.70
C LEU A 131 2.70 8.65 -4.05
N ASP A 132 2.99 9.96 -4.04
CA ASP A 132 2.11 10.96 -3.41
C ASP A 132 0.76 11.07 -4.16
N LEU A 133 0.73 10.79 -5.46
CA LEU A 133 -0.51 10.64 -6.23
C LEU A 133 -1.34 9.43 -5.78
N PHE A 134 -0.70 8.28 -5.56
CA PHE A 134 -1.40 7.10 -5.03
C PHE A 134 -1.91 7.33 -3.60
N VAL A 135 -1.14 8.04 -2.76
CA VAL A 135 -1.59 8.47 -1.44
C VAL A 135 -2.83 9.36 -1.55
N ARG A 136 -2.84 10.30 -2.52
CA ARG A 136 -4.01 11.16 -2.76
C ARG A 136 -5.25 10.36 -3.15
N MET A 137 -5.10 9.36 -4.00
CA MET A 137 -6.21 8.45 -4.37
C MET A 137 -6.80 7.74 -3.16
N PHE A 138 -5.95 7.20 -2.28
CA PHE A 138 -6.38 6.58 -1.04
C PHE A 138 -7.13 7.57 -0.14
N LEU A 139 -6.63 8.79 0.00
CA LEU A 139 -7.26 9.85 0.79
C LEU A 139 -8.64 10.24 0.26
N ASP A 140 -8.78 10.39 -1.06
CA ASP A 140 -10.05 10.77 -1.69
C ASP A 140 -11.13 9.70 -1.45
N GLU A 141 -10.78 8.40 -1.55
CA GLU A 141 -11.73 7.32 -1.23
C GLU A 141 -12.01 7.23 0.28
N THR A 142 -11.00 7.44 1.13
CA THR A 142 -11.18 7.45 2.59
C THR A 142 -12.08 8.59 3.05
N HIS A 143 -11.91 9.79 2.49
CA HIS A 143 -12.79 10.93 2.80
C HIS A 143 -14.24 10.66 2.40
N ARG A 144 -14.49 10.05 1.23
CA ARG A 144 -15.85 9.64 0.82
C ARG A 144 -16.47 8.65 1.80
N LEU A 145 -15.66 7.67 2.23
CA LEU A 145 -16.10 6.70 3.23
C LEU A 145 -16.46 7.38 4.55
N ILE A 146 -15.61 8.27 5.06
CA ILE A 146 -15.85 9.00 6.31
C ILE A 146 -17.12 9.85 6.22
N GLN A 147 -17.37 10.52 5.08
CA GLN A 147 -18.59 11.30 4.85
C GLN A 147 -19.86 10.45 4.87
N ARG A 148 -19.79 9.17 4.47
CA ARG A 148 -20.90 8.22 4.50
C ARG A 148 -21.07 7.54 5.86
N GLY A 149 -20.08 7.65 6.72
CA GLY A 149 -20.00 7.00 8.02
C GLY A 149 -19.17 5.72 7.99
N LEU A 150 -18.39 5.50 9.06
CA LEU A 150 -17.63 4.28 9.23
C LEU A 150 -18.56 3.10 9.52
N LYS A 151 -18.21 1.94 8.98
CA LYS A 151 -18.88 0.67 9.30
C LYS A 151 -18.81 0.45 10.80
N SER A 152 -19.95 0.10 11.38
CA SER A 152 -20.04 -0.36 12.76
C SER A 152 -20.72 -1.72 12.78
N ASP A 153 -20.27 -2.57 13.67
CA ASP A 153 -20.79 -3.93 13.80
C ASP A 153 -20.89 -4.31 15.28
N TYR A 154 -21.72 -5.32 15.58
CA TYR A 154 -21.80 -5.88 16.92
C TYR A 154 -20.62 -6.83 17.14
N THR A 155 -19.81 -6.52 18.16
CA THR A 155 -18.69 -7.36 18.59
C THR A 155 -18.97 -7.86 19.98
N THR A 156 -18.95 -9.18 20.16
CA THR A 156 -19.10 -9.81 21.48
C THR A 156 -17.86 -9.53 22.32
N LYS A 157 -18.06 -8.86 23.46
CA LYS A 157 -17.02 -8.54 24.42
C LYS A 157 -17.22 -9.35 25.69
N GLN A 158 -16.14 -9.91 26.22
CA GLN A 158 -16.12 -10.51 27.54
C GLN A 158 -15.30 -9.63 28.48
N ASP A 159 -15.89 -9.22 29.59
CA ASP A 159 -15.23 -8.35 30.54
C ASP A 159 -15.67 -8.64 31.97
N ASN A 160 -14.88 -8.15 32.94
CA ASN A 160 -15.15 -8.28 34.38
C ASN A 160 -15.75 -6.96 34.90
N GLU A 161 -17.07 -6.86 34.90
CA GLU A 161 -17.82 -5.65 35.19
C GLU A 161 -18.36 -5.62 36.64
N THR A 162 -18.77 -4.45 37.11
CA THR A 162 -19.42 -4.27 38.41
C THR A 162 -20.93 -4.46 38.38
N CYS A 163 -21.51 -4.54 37.17
CA CYS A 163 -22.94 -4.79 36.97
C CYS A 163 -23.18 -5.87 35.92
N VAL A 164 -24.29 -6.57 36.02
CA VAL A 164 -24.68 -7.60 35.04
C VAL A 164 -25.11 -6.91 33.76
N ARG A 165 -24.41 -7.21 32.66
CA ARG A 165 -24.73 -6.77 31.31
C ARG A 165 -24.63 -7.97 30.37
N GLY A 166 -25.70 -8.26 29.63
CA GLY A 166 -25.70 -9.43 28.74
C GLY A 166 -25.73 -10.76 29.50
N LYS A 167 -24.86 -11.71 29.16
CA LYS A 167 -24.83 -13.08 29.68
C LYS A 167 -23.65 -13.25 30.65
N ILE A 168 -23.92 -13.90 31.80
CA ILE A 168 -22.86 -14.26 32.74
C ILE A 168 -22.13 -15.51 32.22
N VAL A 169 -20.80 -15.41 32.13
CA VAL A 169 -19.91 -16.54 31.80
C VAL A 169 -19.46 -17.20 33.10
N PHE A 170 -20.26 -18.15 33.60
CA PHE A 170 -20.07 -18.73 34.92
C PHE A 170 -18.69 -19.36 35.13
N SER A 171 -18.14 -20.04 34.15
CA SER A 171 -16.80 -20.63 34.24
C SER A 171 -15.71 -19.60 34.54
N GLU A 172 -15.71 -18.48 33.81
CA GLU A 172 -14.78 -17.39 34.02
C GLU A 172 -15.09 -16.59 35.29
N HIS A 173 -16.37 -16.44 35.61
CA HIS A 173 -16.80 -15.74 36.81
C HIS A 173 -16.32 -16.46 38.07
N ILE A 174 -16.50 -17.77 38.16
CA ILE A 174 -16.01 -18.57 39.30
C ILE A 174 -14.49 -18.50 39.37
N ARG A 175 -13.80 -18.62 38.24
CA ARG A 175 -12.34 -18.61 38.18
C ARG A 175 -11.73 -17.26 38.63
N LYS A 176 -12.33 -16.14 38.23
CA LYS A 176 -11.75 -14.80 38.45
C LYS A 176 -12.33 -14.08 39.65
N ASN A 177 -13.57 -14.33 40.00
CA ASN A 177 -14.31 -13.55 40.99
C ASN A 177 -14.63 -14.30 42.30
N LEU A 178 -13.97 -15.44 42.58
CA LEU A 178 -14.16 -16.18 43.80
C LEU A 178 -13.95 -15.33 45.07
N LEU A 179 -12.97 -14.41 45.00
CA LEU A 179 -12.63 -13.46 46.06
C LEU A 179 -13.19 -12.04 45.82
N HIS A 180 -13.65 -11.76 44.59
CA HIS A 180 -14.13 -10.45 44.15
C HIS A 180 -15.63 -10.48 43.89
N ARG A 181 -16.42 -10.56 44.97
CA ARG A 181 -17.87 -10.65 44.91
C ARG A 181 -18.57 -9.43 44.35
N GLU A 182 -17.88 -8.28 44.27
CA GLU A 182 -18.33 -7.02 43.70
C GLU A 182 -18.30 -6.98 42.17
N ARG A 183 -17.72 -8.03 41.52
CA ARG A 183 -17.58 -8.13 40.05
C ARG A 183 -18.29 -9.33 39.50
N VAL A 184 -18.74 -9.19 38.25
CA VAL A 184 -19.38 -10.26 37.49
C VAL A 184 -18.69 -10.37 36.14
N PHE A 185 -18.28 -11.59 35.74
CA PHE A 185 -17.71 -11.82 34.43
C PHE A 185 -18.84 -12.04 33.42
N VAL A 186 -18.96 -11.09 32.49
CA VAL A 186 -20.10 -11.02 31.55
C VAL A 186 -19.63 -11.04 30.10
N GLU A 187 -20.51 -11.53 29.23
CA GLU A 187 -20.40 -11.50 27.79
C GLU A 187 -21.57 -10.66 27.24
N TYR A 188 -21.25 -9.65 26.47
CA TYR A 188 -22.26 -8.76 25.89
C TYR A 188 -21.80 -8.21 24.55
N ASP A 189 -22.76 -7.86 23.70
CA ASP A 189 -22.47 -7.28 22.39
C ASP A 189 -22.33 -5.76 22.50
N VAL A 190 -21.25 -5.26 21.90
CA VAL A 190 -20.96 -3.83 21.81
C VAL A 190 -21.05 -3.41 20.36
N PHE A 191 -21.87 -2.42 20.05
CA PHE A 191 -21.87 -1.78 18.75
C PHE A 191 -20.62 -0.90 18.62
N SER A 192 -19.72 -1.25 17.74
CA SER A 192 -18.39 -0.65 17.68
C SER A 192 -17.93 -0.43 16.25
N VAL A 193 -17.14 0.62 16.03
CA VAL A 193 -16.38 0.85 14.78
C VAL A 193 -15.16 -0.04 14.64
N ASP A 194 -14.89 -0.89 15.63
CA ASP A 194 -13.77 -1.82 15.65
C ASP A 194 -14.06 -3.05 14.78
N CYS A 195 -14.00 -2.88 13.45
CA CYS A 195 -14.14 -3.95 12.47
C CYS A 195 -12.89 -4.06 11.59
N PRO A 196 -12.65 -5.24 10.99
CA PRO A 196 -11.45 -5.52 10.20
C PRO A 196 -11.19 -4.47 9.11
N GLU A 197 -12.24 -4.04 8.43
CA GLU A 197 -12.15 -3.06 7.34
C GLU A 197 -11.59 -1.72 7.84
N ASN A 198 -12.12 -1.20 8.94
CA ASN A 198 -11.66 0.06 9.52
C ASN A 198 -10.22 -0.05 10.04
N ARG A 199 -9.86 -1.18 10.66
CA ARG A 199 -8.48 -1.44 11.12
C ARG A 199 -7.50 -1.40 9.96
N LEU A 200 -7.84 -2.00 8.81
CA LEU A 200 -7.02 -2.00 7.61
C LEU A 200 -6.85 -0.58 7.05
N VAL A 201 -7.92 0.20 6.96
CA VAL A 201 -7.88 1.59 6.50
C VAL A 201 -6.98 2.44 7.42
N LYS A 202 -7.15 2.34 8.74
CA LYS A 202 -6.30 3.06 9.70
C LYS A 202 -4.84 2.65 9.60
N SER A 203 -4.56 1.35 9.50
CA SER A 203 -3.20 0.83 9.37
C SER A 203 -2.53 1.33 8.09
N THR A 204 -3.28 1.39 6.98
CA THR A 204 -2.82 1.96 5.72
C THR A 204 -2.53 3.45 5.86
N ALA A 205 -3.41 4.22 6.49
CA ALA A 205 -3.20 5.66 6.70
C ALA A 205 -1.92 5.93 7.52
N LEU A 206 -1.67 5.16 8.59
CA LEU A 206 -0.45 5.24 9.39
C LEU A 206 0.80 4.88 8.57
N TYR A 207 0.72 3.84 7.75
CA TYR A 207 1.81 3.45 6.86
C TYR A 207 2.14 4.57 5.87
N LEU A 208 1.13 5.11 5.18
CA LEU A 208 1.30 6.17 4.18
C LEU A 208 1.79 7.49 4.78
N GLN A 209 1.42 7.81 6.03
CA GLN A 209 1.91 9.00 6.72
C GLN A 209 3.43 9.01 6.88
N ARG A 210 4.06 7.85 7.00
CA ARG A 210 5.53 7.71 7.12
C ARG A 210 6.24 7.83 5.77
N HIS A 211 5.55 7.52 4.66
CA HIS A 211 6.16 7.42 3.34
C HIS A 211 5.88 8.63 2.44
N THR A 212 4.77 9.36 2.66
CA THR A 212 4.47 10.58 1.89
C THR A 212 5.37 11.74 2.30
N THR A 213 5.80 12.53 1.33
CA THR A 213 6.52 13.79 1.55
C THR A 213 5.68 15.01 1.27
N ASP A 214 4.54 14.83 0.60
CA ASP A 214 3.62 15.93 0.30
C ASP A 214 2.96 16.44 1.57
N LEU A 215 3.03 17.76 1.81
CA LEU A 215 2.53 18.39 3.03
C LEU A 215 1.01 18.32 3.13
N GLN A 216 0.30 18.42 2.00
CA GLN A 216 -1.15 18.34 1.98
C GLN A 216 -1.61 16.92 2.30
N ASN A 217 -1.01 15.91 1.69
CA ASN A 217 -1.28 14.51 2.01
C ASN A 217 -1.02 14.20 3.49
N ARG A 218 0.08 14.70 4.04
CA ARG A 218 0.38 14.53 5.49
C ARG A 218 -0.67 15.15 6.39
N ARG A 219 -1.17 16.33 6.03
CA ARG A 219 -2.23 17.01 6.77
C ARG A 219 -3.53 16.21 6.72
N ASP A 220 -3.93 15.80 5.53
CA ASP A 220 -5.17 15.05 5.32
C ASP A 220 -5.11 13.68 6.00
N LEU A 221 -3.95 12.98 5.97
CA LEU A 221 -3.75 11.73 6.72
C LEU A 221 -3.91 11.91 8.23
N ARG A 222 -3.43 13.04 8.80
CA ARG A 222 -3.62 13.35 10.22
C ARG A 222 -5.10 13.52 10.56
N ILE A 223 -5.87 14.19 9.69
CA ILE A 223 -7.32 14.36 9.86
C ILE A 223 -8.00 12.99 9.84
N VAL A 224 -7.70 12.15 8.86
CA VAL A 224 -8.22 10.77 8.77
C VAL A 224 -7.92 9.98 10.03
N LEU A 225 -6.67 10.02 10.51
CA LEU A 225 -6.25 9.30 11.72
C LEU A 225 -6.95 9.81 12.99
N SER A 226 -7.23 11.12 13.08
CA SER A 226 -7.99 11.71 14.19
C SER A 226 -9.45 11.23 14.17
N VAL A 227 -10.09 11.20 13.00
CA VAL A 227 -11.47 10.68 12.86
C VAL A 227 -11.55 9.19 13.24
N MET A 228 -10.49 8.43 12.94
CA MET A 228 -10.41 7.00 13.22
C MET A 228 -9.75 6.69 14.58
N GLU A 229 -9.70 7.63 15.51
CA GLU A 229 -9.01 7.45 16.80
C GLU A 229 -9.47 6.21 17.57
N GLN A 230 -10.79 5.97 17.61
CA GLN A 230 -11.40 4.83 18.30
C GLN A 230 -11.17 3.48 17.61
N VAL A 231 -10.71 3.47 16.37
CA VAL A 231 -10.43 2.24 15.62
C VAL A 231 -9.02 1.74 16.00
N PRO A 232 -8.83 0.51 16.47
CA PRO A 232 -7.48 -0.03 16.72
C PRO A 232 -6.73 -0.28 15.41
N ILE A 233 -5.41 -0.40 15.51
CA ILE A 233 -4.54 -0.79 14.40
C ILE A 233 -4.68 -2.31 14.18
N SER A 234 -4.63 -2.74 12.92
CA SER A 234 -4.59 -4.18 12.60
C SER A 234 -3.31 -4.82 13.14
N LYS A 235 -3.48 -5.85 13.97
CA LYS A 235 -2.36 -6.65 14.50
C LYS A 235 -1.94 -7.75 13.50
N HIS A 236 -2.90 -8.25 12.73
CA HIS A 236 -2.72 -9.34 11.76
C HIS A 236 -3.43 -8.97 10.45
N VAL A 237 -2.72 -8.22 9.61
CA VAL A 237 -3.26 -7.65 8.37
C VAL A 237 -3.89 -8.72 7.46
N GLU A 238 -3.24 -9.87 7.29
CA GLU A 238 -3.74 -10.95 6.44
C GLU A 238 -5.06 -11.55 6.98
N GLN A 239 -5.14 -11.76 8.30
CA GLN A 239 -6.35 -12.27 8.93
C GLN A 239 -7.50 -11.27 8.83
N ASP A 240 -7.22 -9.98 9.00
CA ASP A 240 -8.25 -8.95 8.85
C ASP A 240 -8.74 -8.89 7.41
N PHE A 241 -7.88 -9.02 6.38
CA PHE A 241 -8.34 -9.14 5.00
C PHE A 241 -9.20 -10.37 4.72
N LEU A 242 -8.92 -11.50 5.36
CA LEU A 242 -9.75 -12.73 5.25
C LEU A 242 -11.11 -12.56 5.94
N ARG A 243 -11.19 -11.75 6.99
CA ARG A 243 -12.42 -11.50 7.75
C ARG A 243 -13.31 -10.42 7.11
N CYS A 244 -12.80 -9.63 6.18
CA CYS A 244 -13.60 -8.66 5.44
C CYS A 244 -14.68 -9.39 4.65
N GLY A 245 -15.94 -9.19 5.05
CA GLY A 245 -17.09 -9.88 4.43
C GLY A 245 -17.42 -9.33 3.03
N GLN A 246 -18.23 -10.11 2.28
CA GLN A 246 -18.79 -9.70 0.98
C GLN A 246 -20.26 -9.25 1.13
N SER A 247 -20.57 -8.34 2.02
CA SER A 247 -21.94 -7.85 2.17
C SER A 247 -22.22 -6.66 1.21
N ARG A 248 -23.51 -6.39 0.93
CA ARG A 248 -23.90 -5.26 0.05
C ARG A 248 -23.45 -3.90 0.59
N SER A 249 -23.34 -3.73 1.90
CA SER A 249 -22.79 -2.51 2.53
C SER A 249 -21.30 -2.34 2.30
N MET A 250 -20.62 -3.32 1.69
CA MET A 250 -19.19 -3.33 1.41
C MET A 250 -18.81 -2.65 0.09
N ALA A 251 -19.77 -2.26 -0.76
CA ALA A 251 -19.44 -1.64 -2.04
C ALA A 251 -18.56 -0.38 -1.90
N ASP A 252 -18.77 0.40 -0.83
CA ASP A 252 -17.98 1.59 -0.54
C ASP A 252 -16.59 1.25 0.00
N TYR A 253 -16.43 0.11 0.69
CA TYR A 253 -15.15 -0.36 1.21
C TYR A 253 -14.33 -1.12 0.18
N GLN A 254 -14.95 -1.78 -0.80
CA GLN A 254 -14.27 -2.68 -1.71
C GLN A 254 -13.06 -2.02 -2.39
N ARG A 255 -13.26 -0.84 -2.99
CA ARG A 255 -12.17 -0.09 -3.64
C ARG A 255 -11.09 0.36 -2.66
N LEU A 256 -11.50 0.82 -1.49
CA LEU A 256 -10.57 1.26 -0.47
C LEU A 256 -9.76 0.10 0.10
N LEU A 257 -10.37 -1.07 0.28
CA LEU A 257 -9.68 -2.30 0.71
C LEU A 257 -8.71 -2.83 -0.37
N GLU A 258 -9.04 -2.67 -1.65
CA GLU A 258 -8.10 -2.97 -2.73
C GLU A 258 -6.87 -2.06 -2.65
N LEU A 259 -7.04 -0.75 -2.42
CA LEU A 259 -5.92 0.17 -2.16
C LEU A 259 -5.14 -0.20 -0.90
N CYS A 260 -5.83 -0.54 0.20
CA CYS A 260 -5.19 -1.02 1.42
C CYS A 260 -4.35 -2.28 1.17
N ARG A 261 -4.84 -3.21 0.35
CA ARG A 261 -4.11 -4.43 -0.02
C ARG A 261 -2.84 -4.11 -0.79
N VAL A 262 -2.92 -3.20 -1.76
CA VAL A 262 -1.77 -2.72 -2.52
C VAL A 262 -0.69 -2.14 -1.61
N PHE A 263 -1.07 -1.32 -0.62
CA PHE A 263 -0.11 -0.66 0.26
C PHE A 263 0.42 -1.55 1.40
N LEU A 264 -0.43 -2.36 2.03
CA LEU A 264 -0.04 -3.14 3.21
C LEU A 264 0.59 -4.48 2.87
N GLN A 265 0.19 -5.11 1.76
CA GLN A 265 0.72 -6.41 1.35
C GLN A 265 1.78 -6.30 0.26
N GLY A 266 2.03 -5.08 -0.28
CA GLY A 266 2.93 -4.90 -1.41
C GLY A 266 2.45 -5.65 -2.68
N LYS A 267 1.22 -6.13 -2.66
CA LYS A 267 0.61 -6.91 -3.75
C LYS A 267 -0.08 -5.97 -4.72
N SER A 268 0.67 -5.12 -5.40
CA SER A 268 0.20 -4.54 -6.64
C SER A 268 0.31 -5.61 -7.71
N PHE A 269 -0.78 -6.30 -8.06
CA PHE A 269 -0.86 -7.31 -9.13
C PHE A 269 0.25 -8.40 -9.15
N THR A 270 1.27 -8.26 -8.33
CA THR A 270 2.38 -9.19 -8.13
C THR A 270 2.70 -9.28 -6.64
N ALA A 271 2.66 -10.48 -6.09
CA ALA A 271 2.95 -10.73 -4.69
C ALA A 271 4.42 -10.44 -4.40
N PHE A 272 4.70 -9.40 -3.62
CA PHE A 272 6.02 -9.15 -3.07
C PHE A 272 6.03 -9.48 -1.58
N SER A 273 6.49 -10.66 -1.28
CA SER A 273 6.84 -11.09 0.07
C SER A 273 8.35 -11.03 0.22
N GLY A 274 8.87 -9.87 0.58
CA GLY A 274 10.29 -9.72 0.82
C GLY A 274 10.58 -8.42 1.55
N GLY A 275 10.99 -8.49 2.82
CA GLY A 275 11.25 -7.35 3.70
C GLY A 275 12.42 -6.44 3.31
N GLN A 276 12.84 -6.42 2.04
CA GLN A 276 14.03 -5.71 1.58
C GLN A 276 13.71 -4.32 0.99
N ALA A 277 12.61 -4.14 0.26
CA ALA A 277 12.16 -2.82 -0.19
C ALA A 277 11.14 -2.22 0.79
N ALA A 278 11.19 -0.91 1.00
CA ALA A 278 10.24 -0.25 1.90
C ALA A 278 8.83 -0.24 1.30
N LEU A 279 8.71 -0.06 -0.02
CA LEU A 279 7.45 -0.07 -0.76
C LEU A 279 7.74 -0.31 -2.24
N ALA A 280 7.03 -1.23 -2.87
CA ALA A 280 7.06 -1.41 -4.32
C ALA A 280 5.63 -1.47 -4.87
N LEU A 281 5.29 -0.53 -5.74
CA LEU A 281 4.02 -0.43 -6.46
C LEU A 281 4.32 -0.56 -7.95
N LEU A 282 4.28 -1.79 -8.46
CA LEU A 282 4.61 -2.09 -9.86
C LEU A 282 3.43 -2.73 -10.56
N PHE A 283 3.14 -2.29 -11.77
CA PHE A 283 2.03 -2.73 -12.61
C PHE A 283 2.58 -3.36 -13.89
N PRO A 284 2.17 -4.59 -14.25
CA PRO A 284 2.54 -5.18 -15.51
C PRO A 284 1.89 -4.41 -16.66
N MET A 285 2.68 -4.01 -17.66
CA MET A 285 2.16 -3.24 -18.80
C MET A 285 1.14 -4.02 -19.64
N GLU A 286 1.25 -5.35 -19.68
CA GLU A 286 0.28 -6.22 -20.36
C GLU A 286 -1.16 -6.10 -19.85
N ARG A 287 -1.33 -5.66 -18.61
CA ARG A 287 -2.67 -5.40 -18.01
C ARG A 287 -3.09 -3.94 -18.11
N VAL A 288 -2.19 -3.05 -18.49
CA VAL A 288 -2.43 -1.61 -18.61
C VAL A 288 -2.81 -1.23 -20.04
N PHE A 289 -2.45 -2.05 -21.01
CA PHE A 289 -2.90 -2.03 -22.40
C PHE A 289 -4.03 -3.05 -22.58
#